data_0a7ae360ac2a38e8c968f160a64ff52d
#
_entry.id   0a7ae360ac2a38e8c968f160a64ff52d
#
_cell.length_a   1.000
_cell.length_b   1.000
_cell.length_c   1.000
_cell.angle_alpha   90.00
_cell.angle_beta   90.00
_cell.angle_gamma   90.00
#
_symmetry.space_group_name_H-M   'P 1'
#
loop_
_entity.id
_entity.type
_entity.pdbx_description
1 polymer ?
#
loop_
_entity_poly.entity_id
_entity_poly.type
_entity_poly.pdbx_seq_one_letter_code
_entity_poly.pdbx_strand_id
1 'polypeptide(L)'
;MEQHHDNPFQFTKAVILLPLLFVLTLWLVFWHDLHFQQSLSHFGIYPREVFGLKGILFSPFLHGDIEHLANNSIALLILLPILRYFYKEQSFVVLFLGILFSGLGTWLLGRPSYHIGASGLIYALVSFIFFKGIFTKYYRLVALSFTIVILYGGSVWYMFPNVNKGISWEGHLAGFIVGLALALLLKTPQFGKTIFYEWQKPDFNPELDPFMKNFDENGNFTSPPKPEEVIKEYFNSSMKVVYEFLGGKK
;
A
#
# COMPACT_ATOMS: atom_id res chain seq x y z
N MET A 1 -8.60 -11.93 27.69
CA MET A 1 -9.07 -11.68 26.29
C MET A 1 -7.85 -11.41 25.44
N GLU A 2 -7.36 -12.42 24.74
CA GLU A 2 -6.30 -12.24 23.73
C GLU A 2 -6.88 -11.39 22.62
N GLN A 3 -6.44 -10.15 22.54
CA GLN A 3 -6.66 -9.35 21.34
C GLN A 3 -5.79 -9.94 20.24
N HIS A 4 -6.37 -10.78 19.39
CA HIS A 4 -5.79 -11.11 18.11
C HIS A 4 -5.51 -9.79 17.38
N HIS A 5 -4.27 -9.38 17.37
CA HIS A 5 -3.81 -8.31 16.48
C HIS A 5 -3.88 -8.83 15.06
N ASP A 6 -5.04 -8.69 14.45
CA ASP A 6 -5.19 -8.95 13.02
C ASP A 6 -4.17 -8.07 12.29
N ASN A 7 -3.17 -8.73 11.70
CA ASN A 7 -2.20 -8.04 10.85
C ASN A 7 -3.00 -7.38 9.71
N PRO A 8 -3.04 -6.04 9.63
CA PRO A 8 -3.85 -5.34 8.62
C PRO A 8 -3.39 -5.66 7.20
N PHE A 9 -2.18 -6.20 7.06
CA PHE A 9 -1.58 -6.56 5.78
C PHE A 9 -1.65 -8.08 5.60
N GLN A 10 -2.63 -8.54 4.82
CA GLN A 10 -2.79 -9.95 4.49
C GLN A 10 -2.34 -10.22 3.06
N PHE A 11 -1.41 -11.13 2.90
CA PHE A 11 -0.98 -11.58 1.59
C PHE A 11 -2.08 -12.45 0.96
N THR A 12 -2.61 -12.01 -0.16
CA THR A 12 -3.61 -12.75 -0.93
C THR A 12 -3.06 -13.11 -2.32
N LYS A 13 -3.60 -14.14 -2.96
CA LYS A 13 -3.20 -14.50 -4.34
C LYS A 13 -3.31 -13.33 -5.32
N ALA A 14 -4.25 -12.42 -5.08
CA ALA A 14 -4.44 -11.22 -5.91
C ALA A 14 -3.23 -10.25 -5.88
N VAL A 15 -2.38 -10.29 -4.85
CA VAL A 15 -1.14 -9.48 -4.79
C VAL A 15 -0.18 -9.86 -5.93
N ILE A 16 -0.17 -11.14 -6.33
CA ILE A 16 0.66 -11.63 -7.44
C ILE A 16 -0.13 -11.67 -8.74
N LEU A 17 -1.35 -12.18 -8.72
CA LEU A 17 -2.11 -12.41 -9.95
C LEU A 17 -2.51 -11.11 -10.66
N LEU A 18 -2.88 -10.05 -9.91
CA LEU A 18 -3.27 -8.78 -10.51
C LEU A 18 -2.16 -8.16 -11.37
N PRO A 19 -0.92 -7.94 -10.84
CA PRO A 19 0.15 -7.39 -11.66
C PRO A 19 0.56 -8.31 -12.82
N LEU A 20 0.61 -9.63 -12.60
CA LEU A 20 0.98 -10.56 -13.65
C LEU A 20 -0.03 -10.55 -14.80
N LEU A 21 -1.32 -10.59 -14.50
CA LEU A 21 -2.37 -10.56 -15.53
C LEU A 21 -2.39 -9.20 -16.24
N PHE A 22 -2.21 -8.10 -15.51
CA PHE A 22 -2.16 -6.78 -16.12
C PHE A 22 -0.98 -6.68 -17.10
N VAL A 23 0.23 -7.02 -16.66
CA VAL A 23 1.43 -6.97 -17.50
C VAL A 23 1.34 -7.95 -18.65
N LEU A 24 0.85 -9.18 -18.43
CA LEU A 24 0.62 -10.14 -19.51
C LEU A 24 -0.30 -9.55 -20.60
N THR A 25 -1.35 -8.83 -20.21
CA THR A 25 -2.23 -8.16 -21.18
C THR A 25 -1.48 -7.10 -22.00
N LEU A 26 -0.58 -6.30 -21.37
CA LEU A 26 0.24 -5.33 -22.11
C LEU A 26 1.10 -6.03 -23.18
N TRP A 27 1.77 -7.13 -22.80
CA TRP A 27 2.64 -7.88 -23.71
C TRP A 27 1.86 -8.58 -24.82
N LEU A 28 0.67 -9.11 -24.53
CA LEU A 28 -0.19 -9.72 -25.56
C LEU A 28 -0.70 -8.68 -26.55
N VAL A 29 -1.11 -7.48 -26.10
CA VAL A 29 -1.54 -6.39 -26.98
C VAL A 29 -0.38 -5.91 -27.85
N PHE A 30 0.80 -5.71 -27.26
CA PHE A 30 2.00 -5.29 -28.00
C PHE A 30 2.45 -6.34 -29.01
N TRP A 31 2.44 -7.63 -28.63
CA TRP A 31 2.74 -8.73 -29.55
C TRP A 31 1.75 -8.77 -30.72
N HIS A 32 0.44 -8.58 -30.44
CA HIS A 32 -0.60 -8.53 -31.47
C HIS A 32 -0.35 -7.38 -32.44
N ASP A 33 -0.07 -6.17 -31.92
CA ASP A 33 0.21 -4.99 -32.75
C ASP A 33 1.42 -5.22 -33.67
N LEU A 34 2.50 -5.75 -33.13
CA LEU A 34 3.73 -6.06 -33.87
C LEU A 34 3.51 -7.17 -34.92
N HIS A 35 2.81 -8.27 -34.56
CA HIS A 35 2.63 -9.44 -35.44
C HIS A 35 1.73 -9.14 -36.60
N PHE A 36 0.63 -8.43 -36.38
CA PHE A 36 -0.34 -8.11 -37.42
C PHE A 36 -0.07 -6.78 -38.10
N GLN A 37 0.99 -6.08 -37.76
CA GLN A 37 1.39 -4.76 -38.30
C GLN A 37 0.23 -3.74 -38.29
N GLN A 38 -0.65 -3.85 -37.31
CA GLN A 38 -1.79 -2.98 -37.11
C GLN A 38 -1.34 -1.87 -36.16
N SER A 39 -1.12 -0.68 -36.65
CA SER A 39 -0.80 0.44 -35.75
C SER A 39 -1.99 0.72 -34.81
N LEU A 40 -2.04 0.03 -33.65
CA LEU A 40 -3.10 0.22 -32.65
C LEU A 40 -3.03 1.59 -31.93
N SER A 41 -2.02 2.39 -32.21
CA SER A 41 -1.85 3.73 -31.63
C SER A 41 -3.06 4.65 -31.83
N HIS A 42 -3.86 4.43 -32.89
CA HIS A 42 -5.11 5.19 -33.15
C HIS A 42 -6.22 4.91 -32.13
N PHE A 43 -6.08 3.89 -31.26
CA PHE A 43 -6.92 3.68 -30.08
C PHE A 43 -6.42 4.43 -28.86
N GLY A 44 -5.29 5.14 -28.93
CA GLY A 44 -4.79 6.02 -27.90
C GLY A 44 -5.70 7.22 -27.65
N ILE A 45 -5.40 7.97 -26.58
CA ILE A 45 -6.09 9.21 -26.28
C ILE A 45 -5.69 10.26 -27.34
N TYR A 46 -6.67 10.85 -28.02
CA TYR A 46 -6.44 12.05 -28.83
C TYR A 46 -7.15 13.24 -28.16
N PRO A 47 -6.39 14.24 -27.70
CA PRO A 47 -6.92 15.31 -26.89
C PRO A 47 -8.00 16.15 -27.56
N ARG A 48 -9.06 16.46 -26.79
CA ARG A 48 -10.20 17.33 -27.17
C ARG A 48 -11.02 16.88 -28.38
N GLU A 49 -10.78 15.66 -28.86
CA GLU A 49 -11.56 15.05 -29.94
C GLU A 49 -12.42 13.90 -29.37
N VAL A 50 -13.69 13.83 -29.77
CA VAL A 50 -14.63 12.82 -29.27
C VAL A 50 -14.16 11.40 -29.59
N PHE A 51 -13.60 11.16 -30.77
CA PHE A 51 -13.06 9.85 -31.12
C PHE A 51 -11.87 9.43 -30.25
N GLY A 52 -11.17 10.39 -29.64
CA GLY A 52 -10.05 10.14 -28.73
C GLY A 52 -10.46 9.70 -27.32
N LEU A 53 -11.74 9.86 -26.94
CA LEU A 53 -12.25 9.43 -25.62
C LEU A 53 -12.13 7.93 -25.39
N LYS A 54 -12.25 7.11 -26.44
CA LYS A 54 -12.02 5.65 -26.34
C LYS A 54 -10.63 5.33 -25.77
N GLY A 55 -9.65 6.18 -26.05
CA GLY A 55 -8.29 6.03 -25.59
C GLY A 55 -8.14 6.10 -24.09
N ILE A 56 -9.09 6.71 -23.34
CA ILE A 56 -9.06 6.73 -21.87
C ILE A 56 -8.97 5.30 -21.32
N LEU A 57 -9.68 4.35 -21.91
CA LEU A 57 -9.66 2.95 -21.47
C LEU A 57 -8.57 2.12 -22.17
N PHE A 58 -8.25 2.43 -23.43
CA PHE A 58 -7.33 1.60 -24.21
C PHE A 58 -5.87 2.02 -24.12
N SER A 59 -5.58 3.33 -23.96
CA SER A 59 -4.20 3.84 -23.96
C SER A 59 -3.25 3.16 -22.97
N PRO A 60 -3.67 2.72 -21.76
CA PRO A 60 -2.74 2.05 -20.84
C PRO A 60 -2.18 0.73 -21.39
N PHE A 61 -2.87 0.11 -22.34
CA PHE A 61 -2.48 -1.17 -22.93
C PHE A 61 -1.65 -1.04 -24.21
N LEU A 62 -1.52 0.19 -24.75
CA LEU A 62 -0.85 0.46 -26.02
C LEU A 62 0.57 0.98 -25.77
N HIS A 63 1.56 0.46 -26.52
CA HIS A 63 2.95 0.87 -26.38
C HIS A 63 3.59 1.00 -27.77
N GLY A 64 4.40 2.06 -27.94
CA GLY A 64 5.02 2.36 -29.25
C GLY A 64 6.28 1.55 -29.52
N ASP A 65 6.96 1.11 -28.48
CA ASP A 65 8.21 0.37 -28.55
C ASP A 65 8.41 -0.54 -27.33
N ILE A 66 9.39 -1.44 -27.46
CA ILE A 66 9.66 -2.45 -26.40
C ILE A 66 10.27 -1.84 -25.13
N GLU A 67 11.04 -0.77 -25.27
CA GLU A 67 11.63 -0.08 -24.10
C GLU A 67 10.54 0.58 -23.26
N HIS A 68 9.61 1.28 -23.93
CA HIS A 68 8.45 1.87 -23.27
C HIS A 68 7.58 0.81 -22.57
N LEU A 69 7.30 -0.32 -23.25
CA LEU A 69 6.57 -1.45 -22.69
C LEU A 69 7.30 -2.04 -21.46
N ALA A 70 8.61 -2.29 -21.56
CA ALA A 70 9.40 -2.89 -20.49
C ALA A 70 9.45 -1.97 -19.26
N ASN A 71 9.71 -0.67 -19.44
CA ASN A 71 9.75 0.31 -18.36
C ASN A 71 8.40 0.39 -17.62
N ASN A 72 7.28 0.41 -18.34
CA ASN A 72 5.95 0.40 -17.74
C ASN A 72 5.66 -0.95 -17.04
N SER A 73 6.09 -2.06 -17.62
CA SER A 73 5.91 -3.39 -17.03
C SER A 73 6.63 -3.52 -15.68
N ILE A 74 7.88 -3.09 -15.61
CA ILE A 74 8.67 -3.11 -14.36
C ILE A 74 7.99 -2.26 -13.29
N ALA A 75 7.57 -1.05 -13.63
CA ALA A 75 6.89 -0.16 -12.69
C ALA A 75 5.59 -0.78 -12.18
N LEU A 76 4.77 -1.37 -13.04
CA LEU A 76 3.50 -2.01 -12.65
C LEU A 76 3.72 -3.29 -11.82
N LEU A 77 4.76 -4.10 -12.13
CA LEU A 77 5.12 -5.27 -11.34
C LEU A 77 5.58 -4.91 -9.92
N ILE A 78 5.99 -3.68 -9.67
CA ILE A 78 6.34 -3.17 -8.33
C ILE A 78 5.14 -2.49 -7.68
N LEU A 79 4.47 -1.58 -8.37
CA LEU A 79 3.45 -0.71 -7.78
C LEU A 79 2.11 -1.42 -7.53
N LEU A 80 1.68 -2.32 -8.42
CA LEU A 80 0.40 -3.04 -8.24
C LEU A 80 0.42 -4.01 -7.05
N PRO A 81 1.48 -4.81 -6.82
CA PRO A 81 1.60 -5.60 -5.59
C PRO A 81 1.59 -4.73 -4.33
N ILE A 82 2.33 -3.62 -4.34
CA ILE A 82 2.36 -2.67 -3.23
C ILE A 82 0.95 -2.13 -2.95
N LEU A 83 0.27 -1.65 -3.98
CA LEU A 83 -1.10 -1.16 -3.86
C LEU A 83 -2.03 -2.25 -3.31
N ARG A 84 -1.97 -3.47 -3.86
CA ARG A 84 -2.86 -4.56 -3.46
C ARG A 84 -2.58 -5.09 -2.07
N TYR A 85 -1.33 -5.07 -1.62
CA TYR A 85 -0.94 -5.54 -0.29
C TYR A 85 -1.23 -4.51 0.80
N PHE A 86 -0.80 -3.26 0.61
CA PHE A 86 -0.91 -2.22 1.63
C PHE A 86 -2.25 -1.48 1.63
N TYR A 87 -2.95 -1.43 0.49
CA TYR A 87 -4.20 -0.69 0.31
C TYR A 87 -5.30 -1.58 -0.29
N LYS A 88 -5.43 -2.79 0.26
CA LYS A 88 -6.30 -3.87 -0.24
C LYS A 88 -7.71 -3.40 -0.63
N GLU A 89 -8.38 -2.67 0.27
CA GLU A 89 -9.76 -2.22 0.06
C GLU A 89 -9.89 -1.14 -1.02
N GLN A 90 -8.85 -0.32 -1.17
CA GLN A 90 -8.85 0.81 -2.10
C GLN A 90 -8.26 0.44 -3.46
N SER A 91 -7.57 -0.70 -3.56
CA SER A 91 -6.74 -1.04 -4.71
C SER A 91 -7.48 -1.00 -6.05
N PHE A 92 -8.68 -1.59 -6.13
CA PHE A 92 -9.45 -1.59 -7.38
C PHE A 92 -10.03 -0.21 -7.72
N VAL A 93 -10.45 0.55 -6.70
CA VAL A 93 -10.94 1.93 -6.89
C VAL A 93 -9.81 2.82 -7.41
N VAL A 94 -8.62 2.74 -6.80
CA VAL A 94 -7.45 3.50 -7.23
C VAL A 94 -7.02 3.11 -8.64
N LEU A 95 -7.03 1.82 -8.97
CA LEU A 95 -6.70 1.35 -10.30
C LEU A 95 -7.68 1.88 -11.36
N PHE A 96 -8.98 1.70 -11.12
CA PHE A 96 -10.01 2.12 -12.06
C PHE A 96 -10.07 3.65 -12.22
N LEU A 97 -10.16 4.38 -11.11
CA LEU A 97 -10.21 5.85 -11.14
C LEU A 97 -8.88 6.45 -11.59
N GLY A 98 -7.76 5.80 -11.30
CA GLY A 98 -6.44 6.15 -11.79
C GLY A 98 -6.38 6.13 -13.32
N ILE A 99 -6.84 5.07 -13.95
CA ILE A 99 -6.95 4.97 -15.42
C ILE A 99 -7.92 6.04 -15.97
N LEU A 100 -9.12 6.10 -15.42
CA LEU A 100 -10.18 6.96 -15.91
C LEU A 100 -9.80 8.44 -15.87
N PHE A 101 -9.37 8.92 -14.71
CA PHE A 101 -9.12 10.34 -14.52
C PHE A 101 -7.76 10.80 -15.04
N SER A 102 -6.71 9.96 -15.00
CA SER A 102 -5.45 10.31 -15.68
C SER A 102 -5.66 10.38 -17.19
N GLY A 103 -6.44 9.46 -17.76
CA GLY A 103 -6.82 9.47 -19.17
C GLY A 103 -7.67 10.71 -19.52
N LEU A 104 -8.67 11.05 -18.69
CA LEU A 104 -9.48 12.25 -18.90
C LEU A 104 -8.65 13.53 -18.79
N GLY A 105 -7.75 13.61 -17.80
CA GLY A 105 -6.81 14.74 -17.66
C GLY A 105 -5.90 14.87 -18.88
N THR A 106 -5.39 13.75 -19.41
CA THR A 106 -4.61 13.70 -20.65
C THR A 106 -5.44 14.19 -21.83
N TRP A 107 -6.70 13.76 -21.94
CA TRP A 107 -7.62 14.19 -22.99
C TRP A 107 -7.90 15.70 -22.94
N LEU A 108 -8.02 16.28 -21.76
CA LEU A 108 -8.25 17.73 -21.56
C LEU A 108 -7.01 18.56 -21.87
N LEU A 109 -5.84 18.14 -21.38
CA LEU A 109 -4.62 18.96 -21.34
C LEU A 109 -3.60 18.61 -22.43
N GLY A 110 -3.70 17.43 -23.02
CA GLY A 110 -2.72 16.91 -23.96
C GLY A 110 -2.54 17.74 -25.21
N ARG A 111 -1.35 17.68 -25.81
CA ARG A 111 -1.07 18.21 -27.15
C ARG A 111 -1.76 17.34 -28.22
N PRO A 112 -2.00 17.88 -29.45
CA PRO A 112 -2.73 17.17 -30.51
C PRO A 112 -1.87 16.04 -31.10
N SER A 113 -1.80 14.92 -30.39
CA SER A 113 -1.14 13.67 -30.78
C SER A 113 -1.80 12.50 -30.08
N TYR A 114 -1.58 11.29 -30.55
CA TYR A 114 -2.02 10.10 -29.84
C TYR A 114 -1.16 9.85 -28.61
N HIS A 115 -1.78 9.82 -27.43
CA HIS A 115 -1.13 9.49 -26.17
C HIS A 115 -1.41 8.02 -25.85
N ILE A 116 -0.35 7.25 -25.65
CA ILE A 116 -0.37 5.81 -25.36
C ILE A 116 0.55 5.47 -24.21
N GLY A 117 0.35 4.33 -23.57
CA GLY A 117 1.15 3.82 -22.46
C GLY A 117 0.47 3.87 -21.11
N ALA A 118 0.91 3.00 -20.19
CA ALA A 118 0.39 2.91 -18.84
C ALA A 118 0.96 3.99 -17.89
N SER A 119 1.81 4.90 -18.38
CA SER A 119 2.54 5.84 -17.52
C SER A 119 1.64 6.79 -16.74
N GLY A 120 0.51 7.24 -17.29
CA GLY A 120 -0.48 8.04 -16.54
C GLY A 120 -0.99 7.32 -15.29
N LEU A 121 -1.30 6.02 -15.41
CA LEU A 121 -1.64 5.18 -14.27
C LEU A 121 -0.46 5.02 -13.31
N ILE A 122 0.76 4.80 -13.81
CA ILE A 122 1.97 4.65 -12.97
C ILE A 122 2.16 5.89 -12.10
N TYR A 123 2.05 7.08 -12.68
CA TYR A 123 2.14 8.34 -11.91
C TYR A 123 1.00 8.49 -10.89
N ALA A 124 -0.21 8.03 -11.22
CA ALA A 124 -1.31 7.99 -10.26
C ALA A 124 -1.01 7.05 -9.08
N LEU A 125 -0.44 5.88 -9.35
CA LEU A 125 -0.04 4.92 -8.32
C LEU A 125 1.10 5.45 -7.45
N VAL A 126 2.17 5.99 -8.05
CA VAL A 126 3.31 6.58 -7.34
C VAL A 126 2.84 7.68 -6.40
N SER A 127 2.06 8.63 -6.92
CA SER A 127 1.51 9.75 -6.17
C SER A 127 0.57 9.28 -5.05
N PHE A 128 -0.36 8.36 -5.36
CA PHE A 128 -1.29 7.82 -4.36
C PHE A 128 -0.55 7.13 -3.21
N ILE A 129 0.36 6.20 -3.51
CA ILE A 129 1.10 5.43 -2.50
C ILE A 129 1.94 6.37 -1.63
N PHE A 130 2.62 7.33 -2.25
CA PHE A 130 3.43 8.31 -1.54
C PHE A 130 2.59 9.15 -0.58
N PHE A 131 1.60 9.88 -1.09
CA PHE A 131 0.81 10.80 -0.26
C PHE A 131 -0.06 10.06 0.75
N LYS A 132 -0.68 8.95 0.36
CA LYS A 132 -1.49 8.16 1.28
C LYS A 132 -0.66 7.60 2.42
N GLY A 133 0.56 7.15 2.15
CA GLY A 133 1.48 6.69 3.18
C GLY A 133 1.82 7.79 4.20
N ILE A 134 2.11 9.00 3.74
CA ILE A 134 2.37 10.15 4.63
C ILE A 134 1.11 10.52 5.45
N PHE A 135 -0.06 10.59 4.81
CA PHE A 135 -1.30 11.02 5.48
C PHE A 135 -1.80 10.03 6.52
N THR A 136 -1.49 8.73 6.39
CA THR A 136 -1.86 7.71 7.38
C THR A 136 -1.10 7.85 8.69
N LYS A 137 0.08 8.48 8.70
CA LYS A 137 1.00 8.56 9.85
C LYS A 137 1.38 7.20 10.44
N TYR A 138 1.11 6.10 9.72
CA TYR A 138 1.49 4.76 10.14
C TYR A 138 2.90 4.45 9.65
N TYR A 139 3.81 4.13 10.57
CA TYR A 139 5.26 4.07 10.30
C TYR A 139 5.66 3.21 9.10
N ARG A 140 5.00 2.05 8.88
CA ARG A 140 5.29 1.17 7.73
C ARG A 140 4.92 1.83 6.40
N LEU A 141 3.82 2.58 6.36
CA LEU A 141 3.39 3.27 5.14
C LEU A 141 4.19 4.54 4.90
N VAL A 142 4.64 5.22 5.96
CA VAL A 142 5.60 6.33 5.85
C VAL A 142 6.93 5.82 5.28
N ALA A 143 7.46 4.70 5.80
CA ALA A 143 8.66 4.07 5.24
C ALA A 143 8.48 3.68 3.77
N LEU A 144 7.29 3.13 3.41
CA LEU A 144 6.94 2.83 2.02
C LEU A 144 6.95 4.10 1.16
N SER A 145 6.43 5.23 1.64
CA SER A 145 6.47 6.50 0.91
C SER A 145 7.91 6.93 0.58
N PHE A 146 8.85 6.80 1.52
CA PHE A 146 10.26 7.07 1.26
C PHE A 146 10.85 6.09 0.24
N THR A 147 10.48 4.81 0.29
CA THR A 147 10.88 3.83 -0.73
C THR A 147 10.40 4.24 -2.12
N ILE A 148 9.16 4.74 -2.24
CA ILE A 148 8.64 5.26 -3.51
C ILE A 148 9.45 6.45 -4.01
N VAL A 149 9.87 7.37 -3.12
CA VAL A 149 10.73 8.50 -3.51
C VAL A 149 12.10 8.01 -4.03
N ILE A 150 12.70 7.02 -3.38
CA ILE A 150 13.97 6.45 -3.82
C ILE A 150 13.85 5.81 -5.20
N LEU A 151 12.78 5.06 -5.46
CA LEU A 151 12.59 4.33 -6.71
C LEU A 151 12.11 5.23 -7.86
N TYR A 152 11.24 6.18 -7.59
CA TYR A 152 10.51 6.95 -8.62
C TYR A 152 10.67 8.46 -8.50
N GLY A 153 11.36 8.99 -7.49
CA GLY A 153 11.51 10.44 -7.29
C GLY A 153 12.17 11.14 -8.48
N GLY A 154 13.10 10.47 -9.16
CA GLY A 154 13.72 11.01 -10.39
C GLY A 154 12.73 11.18 -11.56
N SER A 155 11.63 10.44 -11.56
CA SER A 155 10.61 10.53 -12.62
C SER A 155 9.78 11.82 -12.56
N VAL A 156 9.86 12.60 -11.48
CA VAL A 156 9.15 13.88 -11.32
C VAL A 156 9.46 14.85 -12.47
N TRP A 157 10.66 14.81 -12.99
CA TRP A 157 11.08 15.70 -14.09
C TRP A 157 10.29 15.46 -15.38
N TYR A 158 9.82 14.24 -15.62
CA TYR A 158 9.04 13.91 -16.82
C TYR A 158 7.58 14.38 -16.75
N MET A 159 7.18 15.10 -15.69
CA MET A 159 5.90 15.82 -15.61
C MET A 159 6.00 17.26 -16.13
N PHE A 160 7.19 17.70 -16.57
CA PHE A 160 7.40 19.05 -17.08
C PHE A 160 7.60 19.04 -18.61
N PRO A 161 7.11 20.09 -19.30
CA PRO A 161 7.29 20.23 -20.74
C PRO A 161 8.78 20.35 -21.09
N ASN A 162 9.14 19.89 -22.28
CA ASN A 162 10.47 19.99 -22.88
C ASN A 162 11.59 19.14 -22.25
N VAL A 163 11.35 18.37 -21.21
CA VAL A 163 12.35 17.43 -20.66
C VAL A 163 12.59 16.28 -21.65
N ASN A 164 11.52 15.71 -22.20
CA ASN A 164 11.59 14.70 -23.24
C ASN A 164 10.40 14.85 -24.21
N LYS A 165 10.68 15.13 -25.47
CA LYS A 165 9.64 15.35 -26.50
C LYS A 165 8.85 14.10 -26.87
N GLY A 166 9.42 12.91 -26.65
CA GLY A 166 8.79 11.63 -26.94
C GLY A 166 7.77 11.16 -25.89
N ILE A 167 7.70 11.86 -24.74
CA ILE A 167 6.85 11.45 -23.61
C ILE A 167 5.63 12.37 -23.50
N SER A 168 4.52 11.79 -23.02
CA SER A 168 3.32 12.55 -22.66
C SER A 168 3.47 13.09 -21.23
N TRP A 169 4.17 14.24 -21.07
CA TRP A 169 4.30 14.90 -19.78
C TRP A 169 2.93 15.28 -19.19
N GLU A 170 1.95 15.58 -20.06
CA GLU A 170 0.58 15.93 -19.69
C GLU A 170 -0.13 14.75 -19.01
N GLY A 171 0.08 13.55 -19.54
CA GLY A 171 -0.45 12.32 -18.95
C GLY A 171 0.20 11.99 -17.60
N HIS A 172 1.50 12.26 -17.48
CA HIS A 172 2.22 12.10 -16.21
C HIS A 172 1.71 13.06 -15.15
N LEU A 173 1.59 14.35 -15.47
CA LEU A 173 1.06 15.37 -14.58
C LEU A 173 -0.40 15.06 -14.18
N ALA A 174 -1.24 14.71 -15.14
CA ALA A 174 -2.62 14.32 -14.87
C ALA A 174 -2.68 13.12 -13.90
N GLY A 175 -1.88 12.09 -14.15
CA GLY A 175 -1.77 10.94 -13.25
C GLY A 175 -1.35 11.34 -11.84
N PHE A 176 -0.30 12.16 -11.71
CA PHE A 176 0.18 12.62 -10.41
C PHE A 176 -0.90 13.38 -9.62
N ILE A 177 -1.61 14.31 -10.26
CA ILE A 177 -2.71 15.06 -9.63
C ILE A 177 -3.83 14.12 -9.19
N VAL A 178 -4.20 13.14 -10.02
CA VAL A 178 -5.23 12.15 -9.70
C VAL A 178 -4.82 11.30 -8.51
N GLY A 179 -3.59 10.82 -8.45
CA GLY A 179 -3.08 10.04 -7.31
C GLY A 179 -3.14 10.82 -6.00
N LEU A 180 -2.72 12.10 -6.02
CA LEU A 180 -2.84 12.99 -4.87
C LEU A 180 -4.31 13.19 -4.45
N ALA A 181 -5.20 13.46 -5.40
CA ALA A 181 -6.63 13.63 -5.13
C ALA A 181 -7.24 12.37 -4.50
N LEU A 182 -6.95 11.19 -5.04
CA LEU A 182 -7.40 9.92 -4.47
C LEU A 182 -6.83 9.66 -3.07
N ALA A 183 -5.57 10.05 -2.82
CA ALA A 183 -4.96 9.95 -1.49
C ALA A 183 -5.67 10.82 -0.45
N LEU A 184 -6.17 11.98 -0.85
CA LEU A 184 -6.93 12.89 0.01
C LEU A 184 -8.39 12.42 0.22
N LEU A 185 -9.06 12.00 -0.86
CA LEU A 185 -10.49 11.73 -0.86
C LEU A 185 -10.85 10.35 -0.29
N LEU A 186 -10.03 9.33 -0.53
CA LEU A 186 -10.32 7.99 -0.03
C LEU A 186 -10.06 7.90 1.47
N LYS A 187 -10.91 7.18 2.19
CA LYS A 187 -10.75 6.97 3.63
C LYS A 187 -9.38 6.39 3.95
N THR A 188 -8.75 6.90 4.99
CA THR A 188 -7.50 6.32 5.50
C THR A 188 -7.84 5.04 6.25
N PRO A 189 -7.23 3.89 5.90
CA PRO A 189 -7.40 2.68 6.68
C PRO A 189 -6.99 2.93 8.12
N GLN A 190 -7.81 2.49 9.07
CA GLN A 190 -7.43 2.56 10.48
C GLN A 190 -6.48 1.39 10.75
N PHE A 191 -5.20 1.70 10.78
CA PHE A 191 -4.21 0.75 11.29
C PHE A 191 -4.27 0.76 12.81
N GLY A 192 -4.28 -0.44 13.43
CA GLY A 192 -4.34 -0.58 14.87
C GLY A 192 -3.34 0.38 15.55
N LYS A 193 -3.78 1.04 16.60
CA LYS A 193 -2.91 1.92 17.38
C LYS A 193 -1.64 1.15 17.73
N THR A 194 -0.48 1.77 17.58
CA THR A 194 0.77 1.25 18.14
C THR A 194 0.48 0.77 19.55
N ILE A 195 0.87 -0.48 19.85
CA ILE A 195 0.72 -1.00 21.20
C ILE A 195 1.52 -0.07 22.11
N PHE A 196 0.83 0.71 22.90
CA PHE A 196 1.45 1.46 23.98
C PHE A 196 1.57 0.48 25.13
N TYR A 197 2.77 0.06 25.40
CA TYR A 197 3.08 -0.73 26.56
C TYR A 197 2.91 0.12 27.82
N GLU A 198 2.59 -0.50 28.94
CA GLU A 198 2.35 0.23 30.19
C GLU A 198 3.56 1.09 30.61
N TRP A 199 4.77 0.58 30.40
CA TRP A 199 6.02 1.33 30.71
C TRP A 199 6.26 2.59 29.85
N GLN A 200 5.50 2.79 28.77
CA GLN A 200 5.57 3.98 27.93
C GLN A 200 4.61 5.08 28.35
N LYS A 201 3.78 4.83 29.36
CA LYS A 201 2.85 5.83 29.89
C LYS A 201 3.60 6.82 30.77
N PRO A 202 3.25 8.12 30.70
CA PRO A 202 3.89 9.14 31.56
C PRO A 202 3.69 8.91 33.06
N ASP A 203 2.65 8.15 33.42
CA ASP A 203 2.26 7.80 34.80
C ASP A 203 2.71 6.39 35.22
N PHE A 204 3.58 5.76 34.44
CA PHE A 204 4.10 4.43 34.75
C PHE A 204 4.95 4.48 36.04
N ASN A 205 4.56 3.66 37.03
CA ASN A 205 5.32 3.47 38.24
C ASN A 205 6.02 2.11 38.24
N PRO A 206 7.34 2.03 38.08
CA PRO A 206 8.09 0.77 38.04
C PRO A 206 7.94 -0.05 39.32
N GLU A 207 7.71 0.55 40.48
CA GLU A 207 7.57 -0.13 41.75
C GLU A 207 6.27 -0.97 41.83
N LEU A 208 5.26 -0.58 41.04
CA LEU A 208 3.98 -1.30 41.00
C LEU A 208 3.97 -2.39 39.89
N ASP A 209 4.95 -2.39 38.99
CA ASP A 209 5.03 -3.33 37.89
C ASP A 209 5.39 -4.75 38.40
N PRO A 210 4.57 -5.78 38.11
CA PRO A 210 4.84 -7.15 38.54
C PRO A 210 6.17 -7.73 38.02
N PHE A 211 6.64 -7.28 36.86
CA PHE A 211 7.93 -7.69 36.32
C PHE A 211 9.09 -7.02 37.07
N MET A 212 9.01 -5.71 37.33
CA MET A 212 10.04 -4.95 38.04
C MET A 212 10.20 -5.40 39.49
N LYS A 213 9.15 -5.88 40.14
CA LYS A 213 9.19 -6.47 41.50
C LYS A 213 10.08 -7.71 41.61
N ASN A 214 10.46 -8.32 40.50
CA ASN A 214 11.38 -9.45 40.51
C ASN A 214 12.84 -9.03 40.50
N PHE A 215 13.16 -7.75 40.67
CA PHE A 215 14.53 -7.25 40.74
C PHE A 215 14.78 -6.56 42.07
N ASP A 216 15.99 -6.75 42.62
CA ASP A 216 16.44 -6.05 43.80
C ASP A 216 16.88 -4.62 43.48
N GLU A 217 17.24 -3.85 44.50
CA GLU A 217 17.73 -2.47 44.35
C GLU A 217 19.01 -2.35 43.50
N ASN A 218 19.75 -3.45 43.32
CA ASN A 218 20.96 -3.52 42.49
C ASN A 218 20.67 -3.99 41.07
N GLY A 219 19.41 -4.26 40.73
CA GLY A 219 18.98 -4.75 39.41
C GLY A 219 19.19 -6.27 39.20
N ASN A 220 19.46 -7.05 40.26
CA ASN A 220 19.57 -8.49 40.16
C ASN A 220 18.19 -9.12 40.21
N PHE A 221 17.97 -10.14 39.40
CA PHE A 221 16.71 -10.89 39.39
C PHE A 221 16.56 -11.72 40.69
N THR A 222 15.50 -11.43 41.42
CA THR A 222 15.08 -12.20 42.61
C THR A 222 13.91 -13.10 42.19
N SER A 223 14.15 -14.41 42.17
CA SER A 223 13.08 -15.34 41.83
C SER A 223 11.93 -15.24 42.83
N PRO A 224 10.67 -15.12 42.39
CA PRO A 224 9.54 -15.21 43.30
C PRO A 224 9.58 -16.52 44.07
N PRO A 225 9.14 -16.53 45.33
CA PRO A 225 9.13 -17.77 46.14
C PRO A 225 8.39 -18.87 45.40
N LYS A 226 8.95 -20.10 45.46
CA LYS A 226 8.33 -21.23 44.78
C LYS A 226 6.91 -21.44 45.33
N PRO A 227 5.95 -21.83 44.47
CA PRO A 227 4.56 -22.06 44.89
C PRO A 227 4.44 -22.99 46.12
N GLU A 228 5.39 -23.92 46.29
CA GLU A 228 5.46 -24.84 47.43
C GLU A 228 5.78 -24.13 48.77
N GLU A 229 6.55 -23.04 48.74
CA GLU A 229 6.88 -22.26 49.95
C GLU A 229 5.68 -21.39 50.36
N VAL A 230 4.98 -20.83 49.43
CA VAL A 230 3.74 -20.07 49.68
C VAL A 230 2.65 -20.98 50.21
N ILE A 231 2.53 -22.21 49.69
CA ILE A 231 1.57 -23.20 50.16
C ILE A 231 1.89 -23.60 51.60
N LYS A 232 3.15 -23.81 52.00
CA LYS A 232 3.55 -24.12 53.36
C LYS A 232 3.16 -23.04 54.36
N GLU A 233 3.28 -21.80 53.99
CA GLU A 233 2.91 -20.66 54.85
C GLU A 233 1.39 -20.57 55.00
N TYR A 234 0.61 -20.83 53.95
CA TYR A 234 -0.86 -20.88 54.01
C TYR A 234 -1.38 -22.09 54.82
N PHE A 235 -0.74 -23.24 54.72
CA PHE A 235 -1.17 -24.44 55.48
C PHE A 235 -0.77 -24.44 56.97
N ASN A 236 0.19 -23.56 57.36
CA ASN A 236 0.50 -23.34 58.77
C ASN A 236 -0.45 -22.32 59.43
N SER A 237 -1.28 -21.62 58.69
CA SER A 237 -2.38 -20.83 59.24
C SER A 237 -3.58 -21.70 59.46
N SER A 238 -4.30 -21.52 60.57
CA SER A 238 -5.48 -22.34 60.98
C SER A 238 -6.70 -22.22 60.06
N MET A 239 -6.51 -21.95 58.78
CA MET A 239 -7.56 -21.86 57.78
C MET A 239 -7.86 -23.26 57.19
N LYS A 240 -9.11 -23.68 57.30
CA LYS A 240 -9.63 -24.89 56.67
C LYS A 240 -10.06 -24.54 55.23
N VAL A 241 -9.29 -24.99 54.25
CA VAL A 241 -9.66 -24.80 52.82
C VAL A 241 -10.62 -25.91 52.43
N VAL A 242 -11.85 -25.59 52.06
CA VAL A 242 -12.84 -26.49 51.50
C VAL A 242 -12.91 -26.32 50.00
N TYR A 243 -12.61 -27.37 49.23
CA TYR A 243 -12.75 -27.38 47.78
C TYR A 243 -14.14 -27.87 47.43
N GLU A 244 -14.93 -27.04 46.78
CA GLU A 244 -16.19 -27.43 46.16
C GLU A 244 -15.97 -27.67 44.65
N PHE A 245 -16.16 -28.94 44.22
CA PHE A 245 -16.03 -29.29 42.82
C PHE A 245 -17.34 -28.99 42.08
N LEU A 246 -17.38 -27.87 41.37
CA LEU A 246 -18.49 -27.52 40.47
C LEU A 246 -18.37 -28.35 39.19
N GLY A 247 -19.00 -29.52 39.16
CA GLY A 247 -19.10 -30.37 37.99
C GLY A 247 -19.79 -29.65 36.85
N GLY A 248 -19.06 -29.33 35.76
CA GLY A 248 -19.64 -28.77 34.55
C GLY A 248 -20.65 -29.75 33.95
N LYS A 249 -21.89 -29.31 33.81
CA LYS A 249 -22.90 -30.05 33.01
C LYS A 249 -22.43 -30.06 31.56
N LYS A 250 -22.42 -31.27 30.96
CA LYS A 250 -22.22 -31.48 29.51
C LYS A 250 -23.28 -30.80 28.66
#